data_18aa604918133b47ea7fc67f821b4592
#
_entry.id   18aa604918133b47ea7fc67f821b4592
#
_cell.length_a   1.000
_cell.length_b   1.000
_cell.length_c   1.000
_cell.angle_alpha   90.00
_cell.angle_beta   90.00
_cell.angle_gamma   90.00
#
_symmetry.space_group_name_H-M   'P 1'
#
loop_
_entity.id
_entity.type
_entity.pdbx_description
1 polymer ?
#
loop_
_entity_poly.entity_id
_entity_poly.type
_entity_poly.pdbx_seq_one_letter_code
_entity_poly.pdbx_strand_id
1 'polypeptide(L)'
;MRKIEQRFPDDVVVIGVHSGKYIAERETSRIREASLRYDISHPIVNDRQFRIWRSYAVRAWPTLAVIDRSGYVVGAHAGEFTAEMLEPALDGLVSMPAPGRASHPAEVIEPPSIQPGVLRYPGKVAVDGRRIAIADTGNHRVIIGELDDAWRMRTTRVVTEVESNGDESTRLMPLHSPQGLTFAGDTLYVADAENHTVDAIDTIAGSGRVLAGIGSQLRSRADRERGALSSPWDLVAVQDTVYVAMAGVHQLWTVNASTGEAQVHCGTGGEDIVDGPLDEALLAQPMGIATDGRRLYFADAESSAVRWADLAATGSVGTIVGTGLFDFGDADGTGDNVRMQHQQGLAIRGGELLVADSYNDALKWVSIDTREARTWLRGLHEPGGVAIGGEHVYIADTNAHRIAVTGLSGGELRNLEIIN
;
A
#
# COMPACT_ATOMS: atom_id res chain seq x y z
N MET A 1 6.32 -15.31 6.53
CA MET A 1 6.15 -16.31 7.61
C MET A 1 5.30 -17.51 7.18
N ARG A 2 4.17 -17.35 6.47
CA ARG A 2 3.27 -18.47 6.07
C ARG A 2 4.01 -19.68 5.45
N LYS A 3 5.00 -19.46 4.57
CA LYS A 3 5.82 -20.55 3.99
C LYS A 3 6.58 -21.33 5.07
N ILE A 4 7.08 -20.66 6.11
CA ILE A 4 7.78 -21.28 7.24
C ILE A 4 6.81 -22.14 8.06
N GLU A 5 5.62 -21.61 8.38
CA GLU A 5 4.59 -22.34 9.13
C GLU A 5 4.12 -23.59 8.37
N GLN A 6 3.96 -23.48 7.04
CA GLN A 6 3.60 -24.61 6.18
C GLN A 6 4.70 -25.69 6.09
N ARG A 7 5.97 -25.26 6.09
CA ARG A 7 7.11 -26.19 6.00
C ARG A 7 7.41 -26.90 7.33
N PHE A 8 7.19 -26.24 8.47
CA PHE A 8 7.51 -26.74 9.80
C PHE A 8 6.30 -26.72 10.74
N PRO A 9 5.17 -27.35 10.37
CA PRO A 9 3.90 -27.17 11.08
C PRO A 9 3.91 -27.67 12.53
N ASP A 10 4.75 -28.66 12.84
CA ASP A 10 4.84 -29.28 14.16
C ASP A 10 6.09 -28.88 14.97
N ASP A 11 7.03 -28.22 14.34
CA ASP A 11 8.36 -27.96 14.92
C ASP A 11 8.63 -26.47 15.19
N VAL A 12 7.97 -25.56 14.46
CA VAL A 12 8.18 -24.11 14.56
C VAL A 12 6.87 -23.42 14.91
N VAL A 13 6.90 -22.60 15.95
CA VAL A 13 5.80 -21.69 16.31
C VAL A 13 6.20 -20.26 15.95
N VAL A 14 5.40 -19.60 15.14
CA VAL A 14 5.55 -18.17 14.86
C VAL A 14 4.71 -17.38 15.84
N ILE A 15 5.26 -16.34 16.43
CA ILE A 15 4.54 -15.38 17.28
C ILE A 15 4.83 -13.98 16.78
N GLY A 16 3.79 -13.29 16.33
CA GLY A 16 3.86 -11.87 16.00
C GLY A 16 3.91 -11.01 17.27
N VAL A 17 4.85 -10.09 17.34
CA VAL A 17 4.90 -9.08 18.40
C VAL A 17 4.71 -7.72 17.75
N HIS A 18 3.54 -7.14 17.94
CA HIS A 18 3.17 -5.87 17.34
C HIS A 18 3.52 -4.70 18.28
N SER A 19 4.67 -4.07 18.03
CA SER A 19 5.13 -2.85 18.70
C SER A 19 4.89 -1.67 17.75
N GLY A 20 3.67 -1.16 17.66
CA GLY A 20 3.24 -0.18 16.65
C GLY A 20 3.99 1.16 16.75
N LYS A 21 4.50 1.65 15.63
CA LYS A 21 5.10 2.98 15.49
C LYS A 21 4.03 4.05 15.72
N TYR A 22 2.95 3.97 14.99
CA TYR A 22 1.87 4.94 15.02
C TYR A 22 0.91 4.73 16.20
N ILE A 23 0.18 5.80 16.58
CA ILE A 23 -0.78 5.74 17.70
C ILE A 23 -1.91 4.78 17.37
N ALA A 24 -2.44 4.84 16.16
CA ALA A 24 -3.52 3.99 15.68
C ALA A 24 -3.16 2.49 15.74
N GLU A 25 -1.94 2.12 15.38
CA GLU A 25 -1.46 0.73 15.39
C GLU A 25 -1.42 0.09 16.78
N ARG A 26 -1.47 0.89 17.85
CA ARG A 26 -1.45 0.40 19.23
C ARG A 26 -2.80 -0.08 19.73
N GLU A 27 -3.87 0.08 18.93
CA GLU A 27 -5.21 -0.37 19.26
C GLU A 27 -5.41 -1.82 18.83
N THR A 28 -5.85 -2.67 19.77
CA THR A 28 -6.01 -4.12 19.52
C THR A 28 -7.03 -4.43 18.41
N SER A 29 -8.07 -3.61 18.26
CA SER A 29 -9.03 -3.74 17.15
C SER A 29 -8.36 -3.60 15.81
N ARG A 30 -7.48 -2.60 15.63
CA ARG A 30 -6.75 -2.37 14.38
C ARG A 30 -5.74 -3.47 14.07
N ILE A 31 -5.04 -3.99 15.09
CA ILE A 31 -4.17 -5.15 14.92
C ILE A 31 -4.97 -6.35 14.40
N ARG A 32 -6.18 -6.57 14.95
CA ARG A 32 -7.06 -7.65 14.51
C ARG A 32 -7.50 -7.45 13.06
N GLU A 33 -7.92 -6.25 12.68
CA GLU A 33 -8.30 -5.90 11.30
C GLU A 33 -7.14 -6.10 10.33
N ALA A 34 -5.94 -5.63 10.68
CA ALA A 34 -4.74 -5.85 9.90
C ALA A 34 -4.41 -7.35 9.76
N SER A 35 -4.57 -8.12 10.84
CA SER A 35 -4.34 -9.58 10.80
C SER A 35 -5.30 -10.28 9.84
N LEU A 36 -6.56 -9.85 9.79
CA LEU A 36 -7.55 -10.36 8.85
C LEU A 36 -7.26 -9.94 7.41
N ARG A 37 -6.82 -8.69 7.22
CA ARG A 37 -6.48 -8.15 5.90
C ARG A 37 -5.30 -8.87 5.27
N TYR A 38 -4.27 -9.15 6.07
CA TYR A 38 -3.05 -9.82 5.63
C TYR A 38 -3.05 -11.34 5.83
N ASP A 39 -4.19 -11.90 6.23
CA ASP A 39 -4.37 -13.35 6.39
C ASP A 39 -3.34 -13.96 7.36
N ILE A 40 -3.07 -13.29 8.47
CA ILE A 40 -2.13 -13.73 9.50
C ILE A 40 -2.83 -14.72 10.41
N SER A 41 -2.34 -15.96 10.46
CA SER A 41 -2.92 -17.06 11.23
C SER A 41 -2.23 -17.34 12.56
N HIS A 42 -0.98 -16.89 12.73
CA HIS A 42 -0.26 -17.09 13.98
C HIS A 42 -0.69 -16.11 15.08
N PRO A 43 -0.47 -16.44 16.37
CA PRO A 43 -0.76 -15.56 17.48
C PRO A 43 -0.01 -14.24 17.39
N ILE A 44 -0.71 -13.14 17.74
CA ILE A 44 -0.12 -11.80 17.80
C ILE A 44 -0.27 -11.22 19.20
N VAL A 45 0.82 -10.71 19.74
CA VAL A 45 0.87 -9.98 20.99
C VAL A 45 0.91 -8.48 20.72
N ASN A 46 -0.02 -7.72 21.29
CA ASN A 46 0.01 -6.26 21.26
C ASN A 46 1.02 -5.74 22.30
N ASP A 47 2.22 -5.40 21.87
CA ASP A 47 3.28 -4.81 22.71
C ASP A 47 3.16 -3.28 22.77
N ARG A 48 1.96 -2.76 22.98
CA ARG A 48 1.63 -1.32 23.04
C ARG A 48 2.61 -0.49 23.87
N GLN A 49 3.22 -1.09 24.90
CA GLN A 49 4.15 -0.42 25.82
C GLN A 49 5.62 -0.68 25.51
N PHE A 50 5.93 -1.35 24.39
CA PHE A 50 7.29 -1.71 23.99
C PHE A 50 8.06 -2.50 25.06
N ARG A 51 7.39 -3.37 25.83
CA ARG A 51 8.02 -4.19 26.86
C ARG A 51 8.83 -5.33 26.26
N ILE A 52 8.20 -6.07 25.32
CA ILE A 52 8.87 -7.17 24.60
C ILE A 52 9.96 -6.57 23.69
N TRP A 53 9.68 -5.50 22.98
CA TRP A 53 10.65 -4.74 22.20
C TRP A 53 11.93 -4.46 22.98
N ARG A 54 11.80 -3.90 24.20
CA ARG A 54 12.95 -3.61 25.05
C ARG A 54 13.66 -4.85 25.60
N SER A 55 12.90 -5.90 25.96
CA SER A 55 13.48 -7.13 26.51
C SER A 55 14.31 -7.89 25.50
N TYR A 56 13.99 -7.79 24.20
CA TYR A 56 14.74 -8.38 23.10
C TYR A 56 15.74 -7.40 22.46
N ALA A 57 15.91 -6.22 23.03
CA ALA A 57 16.81 -5.17 22.53
C ALA A 57 16.57 -4.81 21.04
N VAL A 58 15.33 -4.87 20.59
CA VAL A 58 14.93 -4.53 19.22
C VAL A 58 15.21 -3.05 18.94
N ARG A 59 15.70 -2.72 17.75
CA ARG A 59 16.08 -1.37 17.35
C ARG A 59 15.46 -0.90 16.03
N ALA A 60 14.86 -1.82 15.27
CA ALA A 60 14.27 -1.53 13.96
C ALA A 60 13.08 -2.44 13.67
N TRP A 61 12.20 -1.99 12.79
CA TRP A 61 11.12 -2.77 12.21
C TRP A 61 11.48 -3.20 10.78
N PRO A 62 11.17 -4.44 10.39
CA PRO A 62 10.87 -5.57 11.27
C PRO A 62 12.13 -6.12 11.95
N THR A 63 11.97 -6.86 13.03
CA THR A 63 13.04 -7.65 13.64
C THR A 63 12.55 -9.06 13.89
N LEU A 64 13.35 -10.06 13.51
CA LEU A 64 13.13 -11.46 13.80
C LEU A 64 14.05 -11.91 14.93
N ALA A 65 13.52 -12.66 15.91
CA ALA A 65 14.30 -13.38 16.91
C ALA A 65 14.00 -14.87 16.77
N VAL A 66 15.04 -15.68 16.65
CA VAL A 66 14.95 -17.14 16.65
C VAL A 66 15.28 -17.67 18.03
N ILE A 67 14.35 -18.43 18.60
CA ILE A 67 14.44 -18.97 19.95
C ILE A 67 14.50 -20.50 19.84
N ASP A 68 15.46 -21.12 20.50
CA ASP A 68 15.58 -22.57 20.53
C ASP A 68 14.56 -23.22 21.48
N ARG A 69 14.50 -24.56 21.47
CA ARG A 69 13.62 -25.36 22.32
C ARG A 69 13.91 -25.24 23.83
N SER A 70 15.06 -24.68 24.19
CA SER A 70 15.44 -24.40 25.58
C SER A 70 15.07 -22.99 26.04
N GLY A 71 14.51 -22.17 25.14
CA GLY A 71 14.09 -20.79 25.40
C GLY A 71 15.18 -19.74 25.24
N TYR A 72 16.31 -20.08 24.65
CA TYR A 72 17.40 -19.14 24.37
C TYR A 72 17.27 -18.51 22.99
N VAL A 73 17.54 -17.22 22.90
CA VAL A 73 17.69 -16.54 21.60
C VAL A 73 18.99 -16.99 20.96
N VAL A 74 18.88 -17.69 19.84
CA VAL A 74 20.02 -18.25 19.09
C VAL A 74 20.32 -17.47 17.81
N GLY A 75 19.42 -16.57 17.41
CA GLY A 75 19.62 -15.68 16.26
C GLY A 75 18.71 -14.49 16.31
N ALA A 76 19.13 -13.37 15.72
CA ALA A 76 18.31 -12.19 15.51
C ALA A 76 18.69 -11.54 14.18
N HIS A 77 17.68 -11.04 13.46
CA HIS A 77 17.87 -10.30 12.21
C HIS A 77 16.97 -9.05 12.22
N ALA A 78 17.56 -7.89 11.99
CA ALA A 78 16.83 -6.63 11.82
C ALA A 78 16.72 -6.31 10.34
N GLY A 79 15.55 -5.87 9.91
CA GLY A 79 15.22 -5.62 8.50
C GLY A 79 14.40 -6.74 7.88
N GLU A 80 14.10 -6.60 6.60
CA GLU A 80 13.31 -7.58 5.85
C GLU A 80 14.05 -8.92 5.72
N PHE A 81 13.28 -10.00 5.75
CA PHE A 81 13.78 -11.36 5.60
C PHE A 81 12.83 -12.18 4.73
N THR A 82 13.38 -13.26 4.14
CA THR A 82 12.61 -14.21 3.34
C THR A 82 12.59 -15.59 4.00
N ALA A 83 11.65 -16.42 3.58
CA ALA A 83 11.60 -17.82 4.06
C ALA A 83 12.92 -18.54 3.74
N GLU A 84 13.44 -18.34 2.53
CA GLU A 84 14.65 -18.97 2.02
C GLU A 84 15.90 -18.59 2.84
N MET A 85 15.94 -17.40 3.44
CA MET A 85 17.02 -16.98 4.36
C MET A 85 16.96 -17.73 5.69
N LEU A 86 15.75 -18.05 6.16
CA LEU A 86 15.53 -18.68 7.48
C LEU A 86 15.61 -20.20 7.43
N GLU A 87 15.19 -20.82 6.33
CA GLU A 87 15.09 -22.27 6.20
C GLU A 87 16.35 -23.05 6.62
N PRO A 88 17.59 -22.69 6.19
CA PRO A 88 18.77 -23.43 6.60
C PRO A 88 19.04 -23.41 8.11
N ALA A 89 18.75 -22.28 8.77
CA ALA A 89 18.92 -22.15 10.22
C ALA A 89 17.87 -22.96 10.98
N LEU A 90 16.62 -22.96 10.50
CA LEU A 90 15.52 -23.72 11.08
C LEU A 90 15.70 -25.21 10.87
N ASP A 91 16.12 -25.68 9.69
CA ASP A 91 16.45 -27.10 9.44
C ASP A 91 17.51 -27.59 10.43
N GLY A 92 18.54 -26.79 10.70
CA GLY A 92 19.55 -27.08 11.70
C GLY A 92 18.99 -27.24 13.13
N LEU A 93 18.12 -26.30 13.54
CA LEU A 93 17.54 -26.30 14.89
C LEU A 93 16.52 -27.43 15.10
N VAL A 94 15.70 -27.72 14.09
CA VAL A 94 14.69 -28.78 14.13
C VAL A 94 15.34 -30.17 14.21
N SER A 95 16.49 -30.35 13.55
CA SER A 95 17.24 -31.61 13.58
C SER A 95 17.96 -31.90 14.89
N MET A 96 18.08 -30.92 15.81
CA MET A 96 18.70 -31.12 17.12
C MET A 96 17.82 -31.96 18.06
N PRO A 97 18.39 -32.84 18.88
CA PRO A 97 17.63 -33.61 19.87
C PRO A 97 16.90 -32.68 20.84
N ALA A 98 15.59 -32.88 21.00
CA ALA A 98 14.79 -32.06 21.91
C ALA A 98 15.06 -32.48 23.39
N PRO A 99 15.37 -31.53 24.29
CA PRO A 99 15.24 -31.79 25.72
C PRO A 99 13.74 -31.69 26.05
N GLY A 100 13.08 -32.85 26.18
CA GLY A 100 11.70 -32.93 26.66
C GLY A 100 10.67 -32.12 25.84
N ARG A 101 9.59 -32.72 25.44
CA ARG A 101 8.51 -32.07 24.69
C ARG A 101 7.80 -31.03 25.58
N ALA A 102 8.02 -29.73 25.36
CA ALA A 102 7.13 -28.74 25.86
C ALA A 102 5.86 -28.81 25.00
N SER A 103 4.83 -29.47 25.52
CA SER A 103 3.55 -29.62 24.84
C SER A 103 2.65 -28.45 25.20
N HIS A 104 2.68 -27.38 24.43
CA HIS A 104 1.52 -26.52 24.31
C HIS A 104 1.46 -26.02 22.86
N PRO A 105 0.57 -26.58 22.02
CA PRO A 105 0.20 -25.87 20.83
C PRO A 105 -0.42 -24.54 21.30
N ALA A 106 0.08 -23.43 20.80
CA ALA A 106 -0.61 -22.16 20.93
C ALA A 106 -2.04 -22.38 20.40
N GLU A 107 -3.05 -22.07 21.21
CA GLU A 107 -4.42 -22.17 20.76
C GLU A 107 -4.60 -21.23 19.57
N VAL A 108 -4.76 -21.79 18.38
CA VAL A 108 -4.98 -21.02 17.16
C VAL A 108 -6.38 -20.43 17.30
N ILE A 109 -6.43 -19.14 17.56
CA ILE A 109 -7.69 -18.40 17.53
C ILE A 109 -8.03 -18.25 16.04
N GLU A 110 -9.04 -19.00 15.58
CA GLU A 110 -9.55 -18.82 14.23
C GLU A 110 -10.00 -17.35 14.05
N PRO A 111 -9.51 -16.66 13.02
CA PRO A 111 -9.95 -15.30 12.76
C PRO A 111 -11.47 -15.32 12.52
N PRO A 112 -12.22 -14.31 12.99
CA PRO A 112 -13.65 -14.21 12.72
C PRO A 112 -13.85 -14.17 11.20
N SER A 113 -14.80 -14.96 10.69
CA SER A 113 -15.14 -14.96 9.28
C SER A 113 -15.65 -13.58 8.88
N ILE A 114 -15.02 -12.97 7.87
CA ILE A 114 -15.54 -11.75 7.27
C ILE A 114 -16.79 -12.14 6.50
N GLN A 115 -17.92 -11.44 6.79
CA GLN A 115 -19.15 -11.66 6.02
C GLN A 115 -18.88 -11.35 4.55
N PRO A 116 -19.24 -12.22 3.60
CA PRO A 116 -19.00 -11.99 2.20
C PRO A 116 -19.78 -10.75 1.73
N GLY A 117 -19.08 -9.67 1.52
CA GLY A 117 -19.56 -8.47 0.84
C GLY A 117 -19.15 -8.49 -0.65
N VAL A 118 -19.65 -7.52 -1.41
CA VAL A 118 -19.21 -7.35 -2.80
C VAL A 118 -17.73 -6.99 -2.84
N LEU A 119 -17.25 -6.15 -1.93
CA LEU A 119 -15.85 -5.71 -1.82
C LEU A 119 -15.18 -6.29 -0.57
N ARG A 120 -13.86 -6.48 -0.68
CA ARG A 120 -13.01 -6.86 0.44
C ARG A 120 -11.75 -6.00 0.46
N TYR A 121 -11.62 -5.14 1.47
CA TYR A 121 -10.47 -4.22 1.64
C TYR A 121 -10.13 -3.46 0.35
N PRO A 122 -11.04 -2.68 -0.23
CA PRO A 122 -10.71 -1.91 -1.44
C PRO A 122 -9.56 -0.94 -1.15
N GLY A 123 -8.51 -0.97 -1.98
CA GLY A 123 -7.33 -0.12 -1.81
C GLY A 123 -7.54 1.27 -2.40
N LYS A 124 -7.89 1.33 -3.67
CA LYS A 124 -8.07 2.59 -4.40
C LYS A 124 -9.32 2.55 -5.28
N VAL A 125 -9.73 3.75 -5.69
CA VAL A 125 -10.79 3.97 -6.68
C VAL A 125 -10.33 5.02 -7.68
N ALA A 126 -10.63 4.82 -8.95
CA ALA A 126 -10.38 5.79 -10.02
C ALA A 126 -11.69 6.15 -10.73
N VAL A 127 -11.84 7.43 -11.08
CA VAL A 127 -13.02 7.94 -11.79
C VAL A 127 -12.58 8.80 -12.97
N ASP A 128 -13.16 8.55 -14.14
CA ASP A 128 -12.98 9.35 -15.35
C ASP A 128 -14.31 9.54 -16.08
N GLY A 129 -14.91 10.69 -15.91
CA GLY A 129 -16.26 10.98 -16.37
C GLY A 129 -17.28 10.05 -15.70
N ARG A 130 -17.88 9.15 -16.47
CA ARG A 130 -18.79 8.12 -15.97
C ARG A 130 -18.09 6.77 -15.69
N ARG A 131 -16.85 6.59 -16.14
CA ARG A 131 -16.10 5.37 -15.89
C ARG A 131 -15.59 5.37 -14.45
N ILE A 132 -15.66 4.22 -13.82
CA ILE A 132 -15.15 4.00 -12.47
C ILE A 132 -14.42 2.66 -12.42
N ALA A 133 -13.31 2.60 -11.71
CA ALA A 133 -12.61 1.37 -11.43
C ALA A 133 -12.29 1.28 -9.93
N ILE A 134 -12.39 0.08 -9.38
CA ILE A 134 -12.17 -0.21 -7.96
C ILE A 134 -11.11 -1.32 -7.87
N ALA A 135 -10.02 -1.06 -7.17
CA ALA A 135 -9.11 -2.10 -6.73
C ALA A 135 -9.74 -2.83 -5.54
N ASP A 136 -10.35 -3.96 -5.78
CA ASP A 136 -10.91 -4.85 -4.76
C ASP A 136 -9.80 -5.76 -4.23
N THR A 137 -8.88 -5.12 -3.51
CA THR A 137 -7.54 -5.62 -3.14
C THR A 137 -7.58 -6.95 -2.42
N GLY A 138 -8.45 -7.09 -1.42
CA GLY A 138 -8.57 -8.32 -0.64
C GLY A 138 -9.27 -9.47 -1.38
N ASN A 139 -9.86 -9.21 -2.55
CA ASN A 139 -10.39 -10.21 -3.46
C ASN A 139 -9.49 -10.41 -4.69
N HIS A 140 -8.32 -9.77 -4.72
CA HIS A 140 -7.32 -9.90 -5.79
C HIS A 140 -7.89 -9.63 -7.18
N ARG A 141 -8.70 -8.57 -7.32
CA ARG A 141 -9.37 -8.24 -8.58
C ARG A 141 -9.56 -6.73 -8.75
N VAL A 142 -9.80 -6.34 -9.99
CA VAL A 142 -10.23 -4.99 -10.35
C VAL A 142 -11.65 -5.06 -10.91
N ILE A 143 -12.55 -4.21 -10.39
CA ILE A 143 -13.91 -4.05 -10.89
C ILE A 143 -13.98 -2.77 -11.69
N ILE A 144 -14.40 -2.85 -12.95
CA ILE A 144 -14.58 -1.73 -13.85
C ILE A 144 -16.08 -1.58 -14.13
N GLY A 145 -16.57 -0.34 -14.16
CA GLY A 145 -17.97 -0.08 -14.44
C GLY A 145 -18.25 1.33 -14.88
N GLU A 146 -19.52 1.61 -15.06
CA GLU A 146 -20.05 2.93 -15.37
C GLU A 146 -20.97 3.42 -14.28
N LEU A 147 -20.86 4.70 -13.93
CA LEU A 147 -21.73 5.37 -13.01
C LEU A 147 -23.08 5.67 -13.70
N ASP A 148 -24.17 5.09 -13.21
CA ASP A 148 -25.53 5.44 -13.62
C ASP A 148 -25.90 6.82 -13.06
N ASP A 149 -25.55 7.02 -11.77
CA ASP A 149 -25.55 8.29 -11.05
C ASP A 149 -24.35 8.33 -10.09
N ALA A 150 -24.26 9.34 -9.23
CA ALA A 150 -23.13 9.48 -8.30
C ALA A 150 -23.01 8.35 -7.26
N TRP A 151 -24.08 7.59 -7.03
CA TRP A 151 -24.19 6.62 -5.93
C TRP A 151 -24.30 5.17 -6.41
N ARG A 152 -24.40 4.97 -7.73
CA ARG A 152 -24.63 3.66 -8.33
C ARG A 152 -23.70 3.43 -9.50
N MET A 153 -22.97 2.32 -9.47
CA MET A 153 -22.23 1.84 -10.63
C MET A 153 -22.79 0.54 -11.15
N ARG A 154 -22.80 0.40 -12.47
CA ARG A 154 -23.04 -0.86 -13.16
C ARG A 154 -21.71 -1.46 -13.53
N THR A 155 -21.46 -2.68 -13.07
CA THR A 155 -20.26 -3.43 -13.43
C THR A 155 -20.26 -3.76 -14.92
N THR A 156 -19.18 -3.42 -15.60
CA THR A 156 -18.98 -3.79 -17.01
C THR A 156 -17.94 -4.91 -17.14
N ARG A 157 -16.98 -4.96 -16.25
CA ARG A 157 -15.89 -5.96 -16.23
C ARG A 157 -15.44 -6.26 -14.79
N VAL A 158 -14.98 -7.51 -14.61
CA VAL A 158 -14.20 -7.92 -13.45
C VAL A 158 -12.94 -8.58 -13.99
N VAL A 159 -11.78 -8.05 -13.63
CA VAL A 159 -10.47 -8.54 -14.06
C VAL A 159 -9.78 -9.18 -12.86
N THR A 160 -9.42 -10.45 -13.00
CA THR A 160 -8.76 -11.26 -11.95
C THR A 160 -7.36 -11.72 -12.37
N GLU A 161 -7.00 -11.57 -13.65
CA GLU A 161 -5.72 -12.00 -14.21
C GLU A 161 -5.35 -11.16 -15.43
N VAL A 162 -4.07 -11.12 -15.74
CA VAL A 162 -3.49 -10.43 -16.90
C VAL A 162 -2.51 -11.35 -17.62
N GLU A 163 -2.19 -11.05 -18.88
CA GLU A 163 -1.17 -11.77 -19.65
C GLU A 163 0.22 -11.38 -19.14
N SER A 164 1.04 -12.36 -18.78
CA SER A 164 2.41 -12.14 -18.33
C SER A 164 3.34 -11.76 -19.49
N ASN A 165 4.36 -10.96 -19.22
CA ASN A 165 5.46 -10.64 -20.13
C ASN A 165 6.45 -11.83 -20.20
N GLY A 166 6.11 -12.93 -20.85
CA GLY A 166 6.95 -14.11 -20.93
C GLY A 166 6.96 -14.73 -22.33
N ASP A 167 8.05 -15.46 -22.62
CA ASP A 167 8.39 -16.04 -23.91
C ASP A 167 7.33 -17.02 -24.42
N GLU A 168 7.00 -16.95 -25.72
CA GLU A 168 6.30 -17.88 -26.64
C GLU A 168 4.96 -18.54 -26.23
N SER A 169 4.54 -18.53 -24.95
CA SER A 169 3.20 -18.94 -24.54
C SER A 169 2.61 -17.93 -23.58
N THR A 170 1.58 -17.20 -24.00
CA THR A 170 0.83 -16.26 -23.18
C THR A 170 0.37 -16.97 -21.89
N ARG A 171 1.06 -16.70 -20.78
CA ARG A 171 0.68 -17.23 -19.48
C ARG A 171 -0.14 -16.19 -18.75
N LEU A 172 -1.29 -16.58 -18.25
CA LEU A 172 -2.10 -15.73 -17.38
C LEU A 172 -1.45 -15.65 -15.99
N MET A 173 -1.38 -14.45 -15.45
CA MET A 173 -0.92 -14.14 -14.10
C MET A 173 -2.10 -13.60 -13.31
N PRO A 174 -2.54 -14.28 -12.25
CA PRO A 174 -3.57 -13.76 -11.36
C PRO A 174 -3.12 -12.46 -10.72
N LEU A 175 -4.01 -11.48 -10.59
CA LEU A 175 -3.76 -10.28 -9.81
C LEU A 175 -3.53 -10.65 -8.34
N HIS A 176 -2.61 -9.94 -7.68
CA HIS A 176 -2.30 -10.19 -6.27
C HIS A 176 -2.19 -8.88 -5.47
N SER A 177 -3.27 -8.53 -4.78
CA SER A 177 -3.38 -7.27 -4.01
C SER A 177 -3.24 -6.01 -4.87
N PRO A 178 -4.02 -5.85 -5.98
CA PRO A 178 -4.00 -4.62 -6.76
C PRO A 178 -4.38 -3.43 -5.86
N GLN A 179 -3.61 -2.35 -5.97
CA GLN A 179 -3.79 -1.13 -5.16
C GLN A 179 -4.16 0.06 -6.04
N GLY A 180 -3.20 0.71 -6.67
CA GLY A 180 -3.37 1.93 -7.44
C GLY A 180 -4.05 1.70 -8.79
N LEU A 181 -4.83 2.69 -9.22
CA LEU A 181 -5.58 2.67 -10.48
C LEU A 181 -5.55 4.04 -11.14
N THR A 182 -5.30 4.10 -12.45
CA THR A 182 -5.50 5.32 -13.23
C THR A 182 -5.98 5.04 -14.66
N PHE A 183 -6.96 5.80 -15.12
CA PHE A 183 -7.39 5.78 -16.51
C PHE A 183 -6.49 6.66 -17.39
N ALA A 184 -6.16 6.17 -18.59
CA ALA A 184 -5.57 6.94 -19.67
C ALA A 184 -6.19 6.52 -21.01
N GLY A 185 -7.14 7.29 -21.51
CA GLY A 185 -7.97 6.88 -22.65
C GLY A 185 -8.74 5.59 -22.33
N ASP A 186 -8.60 4.57 -23.18
CA ASP A 186 -9.25 3.28 -22.99
C ASP A 186 -8.40 2.27 -22.19
N THR A 187 -7.25 2.70 -21.70
CA THR A 187 -6.40 1.88 -20.85
C THR A 187 -6.59 2.23 -19.37
N LEU A 188 -6.75 1.21 -18.53
CA LEU A 188 -6.62 1.32 -17.08
C LEU A 188 -5.27 0.73 -16.66
N TYR A 189 -4.41 1.57 -16.09
CA TYR A 189 -3.19 1.08 -15.46
C TYR A 189 -3.46 0.69 -14.02
N VAL A 190 -2.81 -0.39 -13.58
CA VAL A 190 -2.99 -1.00 -12.26
C VAL A 190 -1.63 -1.21 -11.61
N ALA A 191 -1.48 -0.80 -10.37
CA ALA A 191 -0.36 -1.17 -9.52
C ALA A 191 -0.70 -2.46 -8.79
N ASP A 192 -0.13 -3.59 -9.22
CA ASP A 192 -0.32 -4.90 -8.58
C ASP A 192 0.79 -5.13 -7.56
N ALA A 193 0.51 -4.72 -6.33
CA ALA A 193 1.53 -4.49 -5.32
C ALA A 193 2.29 -5.75 -4.90
N GLU A 194 1.61 -6.88 -4.72
CA GLU A 194 2.25 -8.13 -4.30
C GLU A 194 2.82 -8.96 -5.45
N ASN A 195 2.37 -8.74 -6.67
CA ASN A 195 3.02 -9.24 -7.87
C ASN A 195 4.22 -8.37 -8.27
N HIS A 196 4.37 -7.20 -7.67
CA HIS A 196 5.43 -6.25 -8.02
C HIS A 196 5.42 -5.91 -9.52
N THR A 197 4.20 -5.67 -10.08
CA THR A 197 4.01 -5.31 -11.48
C THR A 197 3.17 -4.06 -11.63
N VAL A 198 3.32 -3.42 -12.79
CA VAL A 198 2.38 -2.43 -13.31
C VAL A 198 1.70 -3.07 -14.50
N ASP A 199 0.38 -3.14 -14.47
CA ASP A 199 -0.41 -3.80 -15.48
C ASP A 199 -1.21 -2.78 -16.32
N ALA A 200 -1.50 -3.12 -17.56
CA ALA A 200 -2.33 -2.33 -18.47
C ALA A 200 -3.53 -3.16 -18.92
N ILE A 201 -4.72 -2.68 -18.61
CA ILE A 201 -6.01 -3.33 -18.94
C ILE A 201 -6.73 -2.49 -20.00
N ASP A 202 -7.07 -3.08 -21.13
CA ASP A 202 -7.99 -2.50 -22.10
C ASP A 202 -9.42 -2.55 -21.53
N THR A 203 -9.99 -1.38 -21.24
CA THR A 203 -11.31 -1.29 -20.57
C THR A 203 -12.47 -1.67 -21.49
N ILE A 204 -12.26 -1.69 -22.80
CA ILE A 204 -13.26 -2.08 -23.80
C ILE A 204 -13.21 -3.60 -24.04
N ALA A 205 -12.02 -4.13 -24.34
CA ALA A 205 -11.83 -5.57 -24.58
C ALA A 205 -11.89 -6.38 -23.28
N GLY A 206 -11.46 -5.81 -22.16
CA GLY A 206 -11.36 -6.47 -20.86
C GLY A 206 -10.11 -7.36 -20.73
N SER A 207 -9.23 -7.35 -21.72
CA SER A 207 -7.94 -8.04 -21.67
C SER A 207 -6.90 -7.16 -20.97
N GLY A 208 -5.99 -7.78 -20.22
CA GLY A 208 -4.91 -7.10 -19.56
C GLY A 208 -3.57 -7.76 -19.81
N ARG A 209 -2.49 -6.99 -19.70
CA ARG A 209 -1.13 -7.51 -19.78
C ARG A 209 -0.26 -6.85 -18.71
N VAL A 210 0.77 -7.54 -18.26
CA VAL A 210 1.84 -6.91 -17.50
C VAL A 210 2.54 -5.89 -18.40
N LEU A 211 2.60 -4.63 -17.98
CA LEU A 211 3.32 -3.57 -18.67
C LEU A 211 4.78 -3.54 -18.21
N ALA A 212 5.03 -3.58 -16.90
CA ALA A 212 6.36 -3.57 -16.31
C ALA A 212 6.40 -4.45 -15.06
N GLY A 213 7.59 -4.93 -14.71
CA GLY A 213 7.78 -5.90 -13.64
C GLY A 213 7.83 -7.34 -14.15
N ILE A 214 8.36 -8.24 -13.33
CA ILE A 214 8.59 -9.66 -13.69
C ILE A 214 7.94 -10.65 -12.71
N GLY A 215 7.03 -10.17 -11.86
CA GLY A 215 6.36 -11.01 -10.86
C GLY A 215 7.23 -11.37 -9.66
N SER A 216 8.35 -10.66 -9.46
CA SER A 216 9.23 -10.83 -8.30
C SER A 216 9.78 -9.50 -7.81
N GLN A 217 9.98 -9.40 -6.49
CA GLN A 217 10.41 -8.17 -5.84
C GLN A 217 11.85 -7.78 -6.20
N LEU A 218 12.07 -6.50 -6.48
CA LEU A 218 13.39 -5.89 -6.61
C LEU A 218 14.11 -5.86 -5.25
N ARG A 219 15.15 -6.66 -5.10
CA ARG A 219 15.96 -6.76 -3.87
C ARG A 219 17.45 -6.56 -4.13
N SER A 220 17.87 -6.61 -5.38
CA SER A 220 19.27 -6.52 -5.78
C SER A 220 19.44 -5.79 -7.11
N ARG A 221 20.68 -5.42 -7.41
CA ARG A 221 21.02 -4.87 -8.74
C ARG A 221 20.65 -5.85 -9.87
N ALA A 222 20.90 -7.14 -9.68
CA ALA A 222 20.56 -8.15 -10.68
C ALA A 222 19.05 -8.25 -10.92
N ASP A 223 18.21 -8.04 -9.89
CA ASP A 223 16.76 -7.99 -10.07
C ASP A 223 16.35 -6.77 -10.88
N ARG A 224 16.98 -5.62 -10.62
CA ARG A 224 16.76 -4.39 -11.41
C ARG A 224 17.13 -4.58 -12.88
N GLU A 225 18.28 -5.20 -13.17
CA GLU A 225 18.72 -5.48 -14.53
C GLU A 225 17.76 -6.43 -15.28
N ARG A 226 16.99 -7.24 -14.56
CA ARG A 226 15.93 -8.08 -15.10
C ARG A 226 14.57 -7.38 -15.22
N GLY A 227 14.44 -6.14 -14.75
CA GLY A 227 13.21 -5.37 -14.79
C GLY A 227 12.25 -5.62 -13.61
N ALA A 228 12.74 -6.13 -12.48
CA ALA A 228 11.92 -6.28 -11.27
C ALA A 228 11.52 -4.93 -10.67
N LEU A 229 10.32 -4.84 -10.13
CA LEU A 229 9.79 -3.71 -9.36
C LEU A 229 9.65 -4.09 -7.88
N SER A 230 9.34 -3.11 -7.02
CA SER A 230 9.15 -3.37 -5.59
C SER A 230 7.94 -2.65 -5.04
N SER A 231 6.85 -3.38 -4.88
CA SER A 231 5.58 -2.91 -4.29
C SER A 231 5.10 -1.58 -4.89
N PRO A 232 4.76 -1.53 -6.19
CA PRO A 232 4.05 -0.38 -6.76
C PRO A 232 2.74 -0.21 -6.00
N TRP A 233 2.46 1.00 -5.49
CA TRP A 233 1.31 1.22 -4.62
C TRP A 233 0.24 2.11 -5.24
N ASP A 234 0.66 3.13 -5.98
CA ASP A 234 -0.25 3.99 -6.71
C ASP A 234 0.42 4.53 -7.98
N LEU A 235 -0.38 5.06 -8.91
CA LEU A 235 0.14 5.51 -10.19
C LEU A 235 -0.75 6.58 -10.83
N VAL A 236 -0.11 7.42 -11.65
CA VAL A 236 -0.80 8.39 -12.52
C VAL A 236 -0.18 8.38 -13.90
N ALA A 237 -1.00 8.62 -14.94
CA ALA A 237 -0.53 8.70 -16.31
C ALA A 237 -0.44 10.16 -16.78
N VAL A 238 0.68 10.52 -17.40
CA VAL A 238 0.88 11.80 -18.08
C VAL A 238 1.45 11.53 -19.47
N GLN A 239 0.66 11.78 -20.48
CA GLN A 239 1.01 11.42 -21.88
C GLN A 239 1.36 9.92 -21.98
N ASP A 240 2.54 9.59 -22.51
CA ASP A 240 3.01 8.21 -22.70
C ASP A 240 3.83 7.68 -21.51
N THR A 241 3.73 8.32 -20.35
CA THR A 241 4.47 7.95 -19.14
C THR A 241 3.53 7.67 -17.99
N VAL A 242 3.67 6.51 -17.37
CA VAL A 242 3.02 6.17 -16.10
C VAL A 242 4.00 6.43 -14.96
N TYR A 243 3.67 7.34 -14.05
CA TYR A 243 4.44 7.61 -12.85
C TYR A 243 3.91 6.74 -11.72
N VAL A 244 4.81 6.09 -11.00
CA VAL A 244 4.49 5.05 -10.03
C VAL A 244 5.09 5.39 -8.67
N ALA A 245 4.27 5.39 -7.63
CA ALA A 245 4.70 5.40 -6.24
C ALA A 245 5.22 4.01 -5.87
N MET A 246 6.54 3.85 -5.86
CA MET A 246 7.23 2.57 -5.61
C MET A 246 7.54 2.45 -4.11
N ALA A 247 6.54 2.05 -3.34
CA ALA A 247 6.59 2.05 -1.88
C ALA A 247 7.74 1.21 -1.31
N GLY A 248 8.00 0.03 -1.89
CA GLY A 248 8.99 -0.92 -1.39
C GLY A 248 10.45 -0.51 -1.55
N VAL A 249 10.75 0.60 -2.24
CA VAL A 249 12.12 1.13 -2.43
C VAL A 249 12.18 2.65 -2.19
N HIS A 250 11.18 3.24 -1.58
CA HIS A 250 11.15 4.67 -1.22
C HIS A 250 11.45 5.61 -2.40
N GLN A 251 10.84 5.36 -3.56
CA GLN A 251 11.11 6.09 -4.80
C GLN A 251 9.82 6.37 -5.58
N LEU A 252 9.86 7.36 -6.47
CA LEU A 252 8.93 7.47 -7.59
C LEU A 252 9.62 6.96 -8.86
N TRP A 253 8.89 6.20 -9.66
CA TRP A 253 9.40 5.62 -10.91
C TRP A 253 8.58 6.09 -12.10
N THR A 254 9.16 6.01 -13.31
CA THR A 254 8.44 6.11 -14.58
C THR A 254 8.39 4.76 -15.26
N VAL A 255 7.29 4.50 -15.93
CA VAL A 255 7.09 3.36 -16.83
C VAL A 255 6.61 3.92 -18.17
N ASN A 256 7.31 3.61 -19.25
CA ASN A 256 6.86 3.99 -20.58
C ASN A 256 5.64 3.15 -20.97
N ALA A 257 4.53 3.81 -21.30
CA ALA A 257 3.24 3.18 -21.57
C ALA A 257 3.25 2.22 -22.77
N SER A 258 4.17 2.44 -23.74
CA SER A 258 4.27 1.64 -24.96
C SER A 258 5.25 0.49 -24.81
N THR A 259 6.43 0.73 -24.21
CA THR A 259 7.53 -0.25 -24.14
C THR A 259 7.59 -1.02 -22.83
N GLY A 260 7.00 -0.48 -21.74
CA GLY A 260 7.12 -1.03 -20.39
C GLY A 260 8.47 -0.76 -19.72
N GLU A 261 9.36 0.02 -20.37
CA GLU A 261 10.65 0.38 -19.76
C GLU A 261 10.42 1.18 -18.47
N ALA A 262 11.00 0.70 -17.38
CA ALA A 262 10.85 1.28 -16.05
C ALA A 262 12.17 1.85 -15.54
N GLN A 263 12.11 3.07 -14.97
CA GLN A 263 13.29 3.73 -14.41
C GLN A 263 12.94 4.62 -13.22
N VAL A 264 13.91 4.91 -12.37
CA VAL A 264 13.74 5.82 -11.24
C VAL A 264 13.51 7.24 -11.77
N HIS A 265 12.46 7.89 -11.25
CA HIS A 265 12.20 9.31 -11.48
C HIS A 265 12.83 10.16 -10.38
N CYS A 266 12.57 9.84 -9.11
CA CYS A 266 13.21 10.50 -7.98
C CYS A 266 13.33 9.60 -6.76
N GLY A 267 14.24 9.99 -5.86
CA GLY A 267 14.56 9.29 -4.63
C GLY A 267 15.78 8.40 -4.74
N THR A 268 16.64 8.41 -3.72
CA THR A 268 17.86 7.58 -3.67
C THR A 268 17.59 6.13 -3.26
N GLY A 269 16.42 5.84 -2.68
CA GLY A 269 16.08 4.56 -2.08
C GLY A 269 16.37 4.46 -0.58
N GLY A 270 16.98 5.48 0.03
CA GLY A 270 17.06 5.60 1.48
C GLY A 270 15.76 6.16 2.05
N GLU A 271 15.39 5.70 3.25
CA GLU A 271 14.17 6.12 3.95
C GLU A 271 14.44 7.35 4.81
N ASP A 272 13.96 8.52 4.38
CA ASP A 272 13.95 9.76 5.17
C ASP A 272 13.07 10.82 4.47
N ILE A 273 12.98 12.02 5.06
CA ILE A 273 12.33 13.20 4.48
C ILE A 273 13.40 14.25 4.15
N VAL A 274 13.99 14.15 2.96
CA VAL A 274 15.00 15.12 2.49
C VAL A 274 14.57 15.68 1.15
N ASP A 275 14.38 16.99 1.11
CA ASP A 275 14.08 17.75 -0.10
C ASP A 275 15.37 18.07 -0.87
N GLY A 276 15.26 18.29 -2.18
CA GLY A 276 16.39 18.64 -3.03
C GLY A 276 16.24 18.14 -4.47
N PRO A 277 17.34 18.04 -5.23
CA PRO A 277 17.33 17.47 -6.57
C PRO A 277 16.69 16.08 -6.61
N LEU A 278 16.06 15.72 -7.76
CA LEU A 278 15.31 14.45 -7.87
C LEU A 278 16.16 13.22 -7.53
N ASP A 279 17.44 13.23 -7.86
CA ASP A 279 18.41 12.12 -7.66
C ASP A 279 19.11 12.15 -6.30
N GLU A 280 18.90 13.19 -5.48
CA GLU A 280 19.49 13.34 -4.15
C GLU A 280 18.45 13.25 -3.03
N ALA A 281 17.17 13.44 -3.36
CA ALA A 281 16.08 13.42 -2.38
C ALA A 281 15.93 12.06 -1.69
N LEU A 282 15.49 12.07 -0.42
CA LEU A 282 15.08 10.88 0.31
C LEU A 282 13.56 10.90 0.50
N LEU A 283 12.91 9.78 0.25
CA LEU A 283 11.47 9.58 0.42
C LEU A 283 11.24 8.51 1.50
N ALA A 284 10.02 8.45 2.02
CA ALA A 284 9.67 7.51 3.07
C ALA A 284 8.35 6.80 2.75
N GLN A 285 8.41 5.82 1.85
CA GLN A 285 7.31 4.97 1.43
C GLN A 285 6.15 5.73 0.76
N PRO A 286 6.36 6.28 -0.45
CA PRO A 286 5.28 6.92 -1.20
C PRO A 286 4.17 5.92 -1.52
N MET A 287 2.92 6.20 -1.10
CA MET A 287 1.78 5.29 -1.23
C MET A 287 0.60 5.89 -2.01
N GLY A 288 0.55 7.18 -2.20
CA GLY A 288 -0.46 7.86 -3.00
C GLY A 288 0.18 8.86 -3.94
N ILE A 289 -0.34 9.02 -5.16
CA ILE A 289 0.21 9.95 -6.14
C ILE A 289 -0.90 10.61 -6.96
N ALA A 290 -0.77 11.92 -7.22
CA ALA A 290 -1.61 12.68 -8.15
C ALA A 290 -0.76 13.69 -8.92
N THR A 291 -1.31 14.30 -9.96
CA THR A 291 -0.57 15.26 -10.79
C THR A 291 -1.48 16.40 -11.28
N ASP A 292 -0.89 17.58 -11.45
CA ASP A 292 -1.47 18.72 -12.16
C ASP A 292 -0.92 18.86 -13.60
N GLY A 293 -0.14 17.88 -14.05
CA GLY A 293 0.55 17.87 -15.34
C GLY A 293 1.87 18.66 -15.37
N ARG A 294 2.29 19.23 -14.23
CA ARG A 294 3.60 19.91 -14.04
C ARG A 294 4.40 19.27 -12.92
N ARG A 295 3.72 18.84 -11.88
CA ARG A 295 4.27 18.18 -10.69
C ARG A 295 3.51 16.90 -10.38
N LEU A 296 4.21 16.01 -9.76
CA LEU A 296 3.65 14.92 -8.98
C LEU A 296 3.45 15.41 -7.56
N TYR A 297 2.33 15.07 -6.96
CA TYR A 297 2.07 15.24 -5.53
C TYR A 297 1.90 13.86 -4.94
N PHE A 298 2.52 13.60 -3.80
CA PHE A 298 2.49 12.26 -3.24
C PHE A 298 2.36 12.25 -1.71
N ALA A 299 1.68 11.23 -1.22
CA ALA A 299 1.59 10.89 0.18
C ALA A 299 2.82 10.04 0.54
N ASP A 300 3.73 10.60 1.32
CA ASP A 300 4.94 9.96 1.79
C ASP A 300 4.66 9.38 3.18
N ALA A 301 4.14 8.13 3.20
CA ALA A 301 3.35 7.60 4.31
C ALA A 301 4.16 7.43 5.60
N GLU A 302 5.39 6.91 5.53
CA GLU A 302 6.22 6.67 6.70
C GLU A 302 6.76 7.95 7.36
N SER A 303 6.85 9.06 6.60
CA SER A 303 7.13 10.38 7.12
C SER A 303 5.88 11.18 7.49
N SER A 304 4.70 10.63 7.25
CA SER A 304 3.41 11.31 7.43
C SER A 304 3.36 12.69 6.74
N ALA A 305 4.03 12.80 5.58
CA ALA A 305 4.20 14.02 4.83
C ALA A 305 3.40 14.00 3.52
N VAL A 306 2.99 15.18 3.06
CA VAL A 306 2.52 15.41 1.69
C VAL A 306 3.59 16.21 0.96
N ARG A 307 4.08 15.66 -0.14
CA ARG A 307 5.23 16.19 -0.86
C ARG A 307 4.94 16.33 -2.35
N TRP A 308 5.83 16.98 -3.07
CA TRP A 308 5.78 17.13 -4.52
C TRP A 308 7.13 16.80 -5.17
N ALA A 309 7.09 16.40 -6.44
CA ALA A 309 8.25 16.26 -7.30
C ALA A 309 7.97 16.89 -8.67
N ASP A 310 8.93 17.61 -9.25
CA ASP A 310 8.78 18.13 -10.60
C ASP A 310 8.78 16.98 -11.62
N LEU A 311 7.98 17.10 -12.69
CA LEU A 311 8.01 16.15 -13.82
C LEU A 311 9.27 16.30 -14.69
N ALA A 312 9.89 17.48 -14.68
CA ALA A 312 11.09 17.74 -15.45
C ALA A 312 12.30 16.98 -14.87
N ALA A 313 13.10 16.34 -15.71
CA ALA A 313 14.24 15.51 -15.29
C ALA A 313 15.31 16.25 -14.47
N THR A 314 15.40 17.58 -14.60
CA THR A 314 16.30 18.45 -13.82
C THR A 314 15.56 19.15 -12.68
N GLY A 315 14.46 18.58 -12.22
CA GLY A 315 13.62 19.15 -11.19
C GLY A 315 14.06 18.81 -9.78
N SER A 316 13.17 19.08 -8.83
CA SER A 316 13.39 18.90 -7.40
C SER A 316 12.20 18.20 -6.75
N VAL A 317 12.44 17.71 -5.53
CA VAL A 317 11.42 17.27 -4.57
C VAL A 317 11.30 18.33 -3.48
N GLY A 318 10.07 18.58 -3.02
CA GLY A 318 9.84 19.46 -1.88
C GLY A 318 8.65 19.01 -1.03
N THR A 319 8.62 19.49 0.21
CA THR A 319 7.60 19.14 1.20
C THR A 319 6.55 20.24 1.35
N ILE A 320 5.27 19.88 1.27
CA ILE A 320 4.15 20.78 1.55
C ILE A 320 3.86 20.79 3.05
N VAL A 321 3.61 19.62 3.64
CA VAL A 321 3.37 19.43 5.08
C VAL A 321 4.05 18.15 5.56
N GLY A 322 4.41 18.10 6.84
CA GLY A 322 5.16 17.00 7.43
C GLY A 322 6.59 17.42 7.76
N THR A 323 7.20 16.85 8.82
CA THR A 323 8.47 17.31 9.36
C THR A 323 9.47 16.19 9.66
N GLY A 324 9.09 14.92 9.64
CA GLY A 324 10.01 13.82 9.92
C GLY A 324 9.34 12.47 10.13
N LEU A 325 10.14 11.41 10.14
CA LEU A 325 9.69 10.02 10.25
C LEU A 325 8.90 9.70 11.54
N PHE A 326 9.03 10.52 12.57
CA PHE A 326 8.41 10.31 13.89
C PHE A 326 7.49 11.46 14.30
N ASP A 327 7.24 12.42 13.40
CA ASP A 327 6.40 13.60 13.62
C ASP A 327 5.00 13.41 13.05
N PHE A 328 4.24 12.50 13.62
CA PHE A 328 2.89 12.17 13.22
C PHE A 328 1.85 12.55 14.29
N GLY A 329 0.59 12.55 13.92
CA GLY A 329 -0.53 12.85 14.82
C GLY A 329 -1.78 13.25 14.05
N ASP A 330 -2.64 14.07 14.65
CA ASP A 330 -3.85 14.61 14.04
C ASP A 330 -4.00 16.08 14.41
N ALA A 331 -3.38 16.96 13.63
CA ALA A 331 -3.45 18.40 13.84
C ALA A 331 -3.58 19.13 12.52
N ASP A 332 -4.63 19.96 12.42
CA ASP A 332 -4.79 20.94 11.37
C ASP A 332 -3.88 22.14 11.62
N GLY A 333 -3.57 22.91 10.58
CA GLY A 333 -2.70 24.08 10.69
C GLY A 333 -2.03 24.43 9.37
N THR A 334 -0.85 25.04 9.46
CA THR A 334 -0.07 25.48 8.28
C THR A 334 1.37 25.00 8.39
N GLY A 335 1.88 24.44 7.30
CA GLY A 335 3.28 24.03 7.15
C GLY A 335 3.68 23.02 8.21
N ASP A 336 4.70 23.34 8.96
CA ASP A 336 5.35 22.45 9.94
C ASP A 336 4.52 22.18 11.21
N ASN A 337 3.38 22.88 11.38
CA ASN A 337 2.43 22.63 12.46
C ASN A 337 1.40 21.54 12.14
N VAL A 338 1.30 21.12 10.88
CA VAL A 338 0.37 20.07 10.45
C VAL A 338 0.88 18.71 10.93
N ARG A 339 -0.05 17.87 11.41
CA ARG A 339 0.23 16.46 11.68
C ARG A 339 -0.83 15.59 11.01
N MET A 340 -0.36 14.56 10.33
CA MET A 340 -1.14 13.48 9.75
C MET A 340 -0.58 12.15 10.25
N GLN A 341 -1.20 11.04 9.87
CA GLN A 341 -0.75 9.74 10.31
C GLN A 341 -0.92 8.70 9.21
N HIS A 342 0.21 8.33 8.56
CA HIS A 342 0.30 7.27 7.56
C HIS A 342 -0.76 7.39 6.45
N GLN A 343 -0.78 8.54 5.76
CA GLN A 343 -1.71 8.78 4.66
C GLN A 343 -1.36 7.94 3.43
N GLN A 344 -2.39 7.35 2.78
CA GLN A 344 -2.18 6.38 1.70
C GLN A 344 -2.71 6.83 0.34
N GLY A 345 -3.53 7.86 0.28
CA GLY A 345 -4.11 8.29 -0.98
C GLY A 345 -4.30 9.79 -1.05
N LEU A 346 -4.29 10.32 -2.26
CA LEU A 346 -4.62 11.72 -2.49
C LEU A 346 -5.22 11.95 -3.89
N ALA A 347 -6.01 13.01 -4.01
CA ALA A 347 -6.53 13.51 -5.28
C ALA A 347 -6.33 15.02 -5.34
N ILE A 348 -6.19 15.57 -6.55
CA ILE A 348 -5.95 17.00 -6.75
C ILE A 348 -7.16 17.69 -7.38
N ARG A 349 -7.51 18.89 -6.91
CA ARG A 349 -8.47 19.78 -7.53
C ARG A 349 -8.19 21.24 -7.19
N GLY A 350 -8.06 22.08 -8.20
CA GLY A 350 -8.04 23.54 -8.03
C GLY A 350 -6.93 24.09 -7.12
N GLY A 351 -5.75 23.48 -7.10
CA GLY A 351 -4.63 23.91 -6.24
C GLY A 351 -4.70 23.37 -4.81
N GLU A 352 -5.63 22.46 -4.53
CA GLU A 352 -5.73 21.74 -3.27
C GLU A 352 -5.63 20.22 -3.48
N LEU A 353 -5.09 19.55 -2.50
CA LEU A 353 -5.00 18.09 -2.42
C LEU A 353 -6.01 17.60 -1.38
N LEU A 354 -6.86 16.65 -1.78
CA LEU A 354 -7.67 15.89 -0.83
C LEU A 354 -6.90 14.64 -0.44
N VAL A 355 -6.53 14.53 0.81
CA VAL A 355 -5.63 13.50 1.34
C VAL A 355 -6.39 12.53 2.22
N ALA A 356 -6.25 11.23 1.97
CA ALA A 356 -6.72 10.17 2.84
C ALA A 356 -5.71 10.00 4.00
N ASP A 357 -6.02 10.62 5.13
CA ASP A 357 -5.25 10.54 6.38
C ASP A 357 -5.64 9.25 7.11
N SER A 358 -5.10 8.13 6.61
CA SER A 358 -5.63 6.77 6.78
C SER A 358 -5.71 6.36 8.24
N TYR A 359 -4.64 6.55 9.02
CA TYR A 359 -4.63 6.15 10.43
C TYR A 359 -5.36 7.13 11.36
N ASN A 360 -5.80 8.29 10.84
CA ASN A 360 -6.72 9.21 11.54
C ASN A 360 -8.19 9.04 11.13
N ASP A 361 -8.52 8.06 10.27
CA ASP A 361 -9.88 7.78 9.78
C ASP A 361 -10.54 9.01 9.16
N ALA A 362 -9.77 9.83 8.44
CA ALA A 362 -10.17 11.15 8.01
C ALA A 362 -9.73 11.46 6.58
N LEU A 363 -10.41 12.46 5.99
CA LEU A 363 -9.89 13.17 4.83
C LEU A 363 -9.55 14.61 5.21
N LYS A 364 -8.43 15.10 4.68
CA LYS A 364 -7.97 16.48 4.87
C LYS A 364 -7.75 17.16 3.53
N TRP A 365 -8.16 18.43 3.43
CA TRP A 365 -7.74 19.31 2.35
C TRP A 365 -6.39 19.93 2.70
N VAL A 366 -5.46 19.93 1.74
CA VAL A 366 -4.14 20.54 1.85
C VAL A 366 -3.96 21.51 0.70
N SER A 367 -3.82 22.79 1.00
CA SER A 367 -3.51 23.83 0.01
C SER A 367 -2.05 23.74 -0.41
N ILE A 368 -1.79 23.65 -1.71
CA ILE A 368 -0.43 23.56 -2.26
C ILE A 368 0.33 24.86 -2.02
N ASP A 369 -0.32 26.00 -2.19
CA ASP A 369 0.32 27.33 -2.13
C ASP A 369 0.50 27.82 -0.69
N THR A 370 -0.55 27.70 0.14
CA THR A 370 -0.53 28.23 1.52
C THR A 370 0.02 27.23 2.54
N ARG A 371 0.16 25.95 2.14
CA ARG A 371 0.54 24.85 3.03
C ARG A 371 -0.42 24.67 4.21
N GLU A 372 -1.67 25.13 4.06
CA GLU A 372 -2.72 24.95 5.07
C GLU A 372 -3.35 23.57 4.90
N ALA A 373 -3.48 22.85 6.01
CA ALA A 373 -4.23 21.60 6.08
C ALA A 373 -5.42 21.75 7.02
N ARG A 374 -6.59 21.25 6.57
CA ARG A 374 -7.82 21.24 7.35
C ARG A 374 -8.55 19.91 7.21
N THR A 375 -9.02 19.41 8.31
CA THR A 375 -9.88 18.21 8.32
C THR A 375 -11.22 18.53 7.65
N TRP A 376 -11.60 17.70 6.70
CA TRP A 376 -12.83 17.85 5.95
C TRP A 376 -13.90 16.80 6.33
N LEU A 377 -13.49 15.53 6.48
CA LEU A 377 -14.37 14.41 6.77
C LEU A 377 -13.74 13.49 7.80
N ARG A 378 -14.56 12.97 8.72
CA ARG A 378 -14.15 11.96 9.71
C ARG A 378 -15.13 10.78 9.71
N GLY A 379 -14.81 9.74 10.45
CA GLY A 379 -15.67 8.56 10.64
C GLY A 379 -15.55 7.56 9.49
N LEU A 380 -14.40 7.55 8.83
CA LEU A 380 -13.96 6.50 7.93
C LEU A 380 -13.25 5.38 8.72
N HIS A 381 -12.81 4.33 8.02
CA HIS A 381 -12.11 3.19 8.61
C HIS A 381 -10.88 2.87 7.75
N GLU A 382 -9.76 3.51 8.06
CA GLU A 382 -8.51 3.46 7.30
C GLU A 382 -8.72 3.68 5.80
N PRO A 383 -9.16 4.87 5.36
CA PRO A 383 -9.35 5.13 3.94
C PRO A 383 -8.02 4.98 3.19
N GLY A 384 -7.94 4.06 2.23
CA GLY A 384 -6.74 3.78 1.44
C GLY A 384 -6.60 4.67 0.21
N GLY A 385 -7.71 5.20 -0.32
CA GLY A 385 -7.69 6.00 -1.54
C GLY A 385 -8.88 6.92 -1.68
N VAL A 386 -8.71 7.95 -2.51
CA VAL A 386 -9.74 8.93 -2.80
C VAL A 386 -9.67 9.36 -4.26
N ALA A 387 -10.83 9.53 -4.90
CA ALA A 387 -10.96 10.09 -6.24
C ALA A 387 -12.03 11.17 -6.28
N ILE A 388 -11.83 12.18 -7.12
CA ILE A 388 -12.81 13.25 -7.36
C ILE A 388 -13.41 13.07 -8.75
N GLY A 389 -14.73 12.89 -8.81
CA GLY A 389 -15.47 12.75 -10.06
C GLY A 389 -16.61 13.78 -10.12
N GLY A 390 -16.49 14.80 -10.97
CA GLY A 390 -17.45 15.91 -11.04
C GLY A 390 -17.57 16.64 -9.70
N GLU A 391 -18.75 16.63 -9.12
CA GLU A 391 -19.05 17.25 -7.81
C GLU A 391 -19.08 16.22 -6.67
N HIS A 392 -18.50 15.01 -6.86
CA HIS A 392 -18.51 13.96 -5.87
C HIS A 392 -17.09 13.47 -5.56
N VAL A 393 -16.95 12.96 -4.34
CA VAL A 393 -15.74 12.32 -3.83
C VAL A 393 -16.06 10.86 -3.57
N TYR A 394 -15.26 9.99 -4.15
CA TYR A 394 -15.31 8.54 -3.99
C TYR A 394 -14.13 8.11 -3.11
N ILE A 395 -14.40 7.34 -2.06
CA ILE A 395 -13.44 7.01 -1.00
C ILE A 395 -13.37 5.50 -0.88
N ALA A 396 -12.20 4.92 -1.08
CA ALA A 396 -11.95 3.54 -0.71
C ALA A 396 -11.82 3.48 0.82
N ASP A 397 -12.94 3.20 1.50
CA ASP A 397 -13.04 3.06 2.96
C ASP A 397 -12.68 1.61 3.30
N THR A 398 -11.37 1.35 3.34
CA THR A 398 -10.74 0.02 3.20
C THR A 398 -11.23 -0.98 4.23
N ASN A 399 -11.15 -0.65 5.52
CA ASN A 399 -11.57 -1.56 6.58
C ASN A 399 -13.10 -1.61 6.77
N ALA A 400 -13.84 -0.69 6.15
CA ALA A 400 -15.30 -0.78 6.04
C ALA A 400 -15.79 -1.59 4.83
N HIS A 401 -14.87 -2.11 4.00
CA HIS A 401 -15.18 -2.93 2.82
C HIS A 401 -16.14 -2.27 1.83
N ARG A 402 -15.99 -0.95 1.61
CA ARG A 402 -16.90 -0.18 0.78
C ARG A 402 -16.17 0.90 -0.03
N ILE A 403 -16.82 1.36 -1.07
CA ILE A 403 -16.57 2.70 -1.61
C ILE A 403 -17.62 3.63 -1.03
N ALA A 404 -17.18 4.59 -0.25
CA ALA A 404 -18.05 5.63 0.28
C ALA A 404 -18.07 6.83 -0.69
N VAL A 405 -19.23 7.48 -0.81
CA VAL A 405 -19.43 8.61 -1.72
C VAL A 405 -20.08 9.75 -0.96
N THR A 406 -19.59 10.98 -1.19
CA THR A 406 -20.19 12.20 -0.68
C THR A 406 -20.06 13.34 -1.69
N GLY A 407 -20.83 14.42 -1.54
CA GLY A 407 -20.65 15.62 -2.35
C GLY A 407 -19.34 16.33 -2.02
N LEU A 408 -18.74 16.99 -2.99
CA LEU A 408 -17.50 17.74 -2.81
C LEU A 408 -17.64 18.93 -1.84
N SER A 409 -18.83 19.49 -1.75
CA SER A 409 -19.19 20.53 -0.75
C SER A 409 -19.50 19.96 0.64
N GLY A 410 -19.34 18.66 0.83
CA GLY A 410 -19.79 17.92 2.00
C GLY A 410 -21.20 17.37 1.82
N GLY A 411 -21.72 16.73 2.87
CA GLY A 411 -23.05 16.15 2.87
C GLY A 411 -23.07 14.74 3.46
N GLU A 412 -24.14 14.02 3.18
CA GLU A 412 -24.31 12.65 3.64
C GLU A 412 -23.27 11.71 3.00
N LEU A 413 -22.65 10.87 3.81
CA LEU A 413 -21.77 9.80 3.35
C LEU A 413 -22.61 8.57 3.03
N ARG A 414 -22.62 8.13 1.77
CA ARG A 414 -23.35 6.96 1.28
C ARG A 414 -22.42 5.90 0.74
N ASN A 415 -22.88 4.66 0.72
CA ASN A 415 -22.17 3.59 0.03
C ASN A 415 -22.46 3.66 -1.48
N LEU A 416 -21.44 3.45 -2.30
CA LEU A 416 -21.62 3.19 -3.72
C LEU A 416 -22.35 1.85 -3.88
N GLU A 417 -23.53 1.88 -4.53
CA GLU A 417 -24.24 0.66 -4.90
C GLU A 417 -23.59 0.05 -6.15
N ILE A 418 -23.07 -1.17 -6.03
CA ILE A 418 -22.46 -1.90 -7.15
C ILE A 418 -23.46 -2.92 -7.64
N ILE A 419 -23.91 -2.75 -8.89
CA ILE A 419 -24.86 -3.64 -9.57
C ILE A 419 -24.16 -4.38 -10.72
N ASN A 420 -24.52 -5.65 -10.89
CA ASN A 420 -24.02 -6.52 -11.97
C ASN A 420 -24.78 -6.29 -13.28
#